data_40f8b927c09187bb721add31eab4aaf1
#
_entry.id   40f8b927c09187bb721add31eab4aaf1
#
_cell.length_a   1.000
_cell.length_b   1.000
_cell.length_c   1.000
_cell.angle_alpha   90.00
_cell.angle_beta   90.00
_cell.angle_gamma   90.00
#
_symmetry.space_group_name_H-M   'P 1'
#
loop_
_entity.id
_entity.type
_entity.pdbx_description
1 polymer ?
#
loop_
_entity_poly.entity_id
_entity_poly.type
_entity_poly.pdbx_seq_one_letter_code
_entity_poly.pdbx_strand_id
1 'polypeptide(L)'
;GSQRNGIDGAHILTPMPDLISSGAMTANNVQVPMYILARLNLAGQCISVGNEYKDLKVGVDASQFRTAIAAKRASGKPVNAAMTFPGGTHDMWIRYWLAAGGIDPTRDISTIVVPPPQMVANMKVGSMDTFCVCEPWNRQLINQGIGYTANTTGELWHNHPEKAFAMRADYVDANPNATQALIKAVMEAQMFCEDPANREEVARICAKRRWINAPFEDIVDRMRGDFDYGTGRVVENSPQQMRYWKDQASYPFQSHDLWFLTENIRWGYLPKDFDMKAWVGKVNREDLWRQAAKDLGVAASDIPASTSRGLETFFDGKVFDPENPMAYLDSLAIKTVRG
;
A
#
# COMPACT_ATOMS: atom_id res chain seq x y z
N GLY A 1 18.79 2.36 -9.44
CA GLY A 1 19.34 2.75 -10.73
C GLY A 1 20.80 3.12 -10.61
N SER A 2 21.60 2.89 -11.66
CA SER A 2 22.98 3.35 -11.67
C SER A 2 23.00 4.88 -11.59
N GLN A 3 24.00 5.44 -10.95
CA GLN A 3 24.14 6.87 -10.68
C GLN A 3 24.11 7.81 -11.92
N ARG A 4 24.14 7.29 -13.13
CA ARG A 4 24.14 8.08 -14.37
C ARG A 4 22.96 7.88 -15.31
N ASN A 5 22.16 6.81 -15.13
CA ASN A 5 21.00 6.49 -15.98
C ASN A 5 19.76 6.07 -15.16
N GLY A 6 19.70 6.46 -13.90
CA GLY A 6 18.58 6.20 -13.02
C GLY A 6 17.46 7.20 -13.21
N ILE A 7 16.34 6.94 -12.56
CA ILE A 7 15.22 7.88 -12.44
C ILE A 7 15.43 8.79 -11.23
N ASP A 8 15.00 10.03 -11.33
CA ASP A 8 15.11 11.02 -10.24
C ASP A 8 13.90 10.99 -9.31
N GLY A 9 12.76 10.50 -9.77
CA GLY A 9 11.54 10.41 -8.99
C GLY A 9 10.61 9.30 -9.48
N ALA A 10 9.67 8.92 -8.64
CA ALA A 10 8.74 7.83 -8.91
C ALA A 10 7.41 7.96 -8.17
N HIS A 11 6.40 7.33 -8.74
CA HIS A 11 5.24 6.79 -8.07
C HIS A 11 5.67 5.50 -7.38
N ILE A 12 5.74 5.48 -6.07
CA ILE A 12 6.36 4.40 -5.30
C ILE A 12 5.51 3.99 -4.10
N LEU A 13 5.68 2.76 -3.60
CA LEU A 13 5.05 2.31 -2.36
C LEU A 13 5.51 3.19 -1.18
N THR A 14 4.57 3.63 -0.36
CA THR A 14 4.82 4.61 0.71
C THR A 14 6.05 4.32 1.60
N PRO A 15 6.32 3.07 2.07
CA PRO A 15 7.48 2.85 2.94
C PRO A 15 8.82 2.80 2.21
N MET A 16 8.82 2.68 0.88
CA MET A 16 10.06 2.47 0.11
C MET A 16 11.06 3.63 0.18
N PRO A 17 10.66 4.93 0.17
CA PRO A 17 11.61 6.02 0.31
C PRO A 17 12.42 5.95 1.61
N ASP A 18 11.79 5.57 2.72
CA ASP A 18 12.46 5.35 4.00
C ASP A 18 13.46 4.18 3.94
N LEU A 19 13.03 3.05 3.37
CA LEU A 19 13.85 1.84 3.26
C LEU A 19 15.02 2.01 2.27
N ILE A 20 14.83 2.78 1.22
CA ILE A 20 15.89 3.12 0.25
C ILE A 20 16.87 4.10 0.91
N SER A 21 16.36 5.12 1.60
CA SER A 21 17.19 6.13 2.27
C SER A 21 18.04 5.51 3.39
N SER A 22 17.50 4.55 4.14
CA SER A 22 18.23 3.84 5.20
C SER A 22 19.21 2.78 4.66
N GLY A 23 19.08 2.40 3.40
CA GLY A 23 19.85 1.29 2.82
C GLY A 23 19.26 -0.10 3.08
N ALA A 24 18.16 -0.21 3.86
CA ALA A 24 17.59 -1.50 4.24
C ALA A 24 17.10 -2.34 3.04
N MET A 25 16.69 -1.69 1.95
CA MET A 25 16.17 -2.35 0.73
C MET A 25 16.96 -1.98 -0.53
N THR A 26 18.24 -1.73 -0.40
CA THR A 26 19.14 -1.44 -1.52
C THR A 26 20.23 -2.50 -1.63
N ALA A 27 20.80 -2.65 -2.82
CA ALA A 27 21.95 -3.54 -3.02
C ALA A 27 23.14 -3.05 -2.19
N ASN A 28 23.77 -3.97 -1.46
CA ASN A 28 24.91 -3.69 -0.58
C ASN A 28 24.64 -2.65 0.52
N ASN A 29 23.37 -2.49 0.92
CA ASN A 29 22.93 -1.52 1.94
C ASN A 29 23.35 -0.07 1.64
N VAL A 30 23.47 0.30 0.37
CA VAL A 30 23.83 1.66 -0.03
C VAL A 30 22.68 2.60 0.27
N GLN A 31 22.90 3.61 1.08
CA GLN A 31 21.93 4.65 1.37
C GLN A 31 21.75 5.57 0.15
N VAL A 32 20.51 5.71 -0.31
CA VAL A 32 20.13 6.65 -1.37
C VAL A 32 19.08 7.59 -0.79
N PRO A 33 19.46 8.78 -0.33
CA PRO A 33 18.52 9.73 0.27
C PRO A 33 17.36 10.06 -0.69
N MET A 34 16.14 9.89 -0.19
CA MET A 34 14.88 10.15 -0.88
C MET A 34 14.05 11.15 -0.10
N TYR A 35 13.22 11.91 -0.80
CA TYR A 35 12.18 12.73 -0.19
C TYR A 35 10.80 12.28 -0.62
N ILE A 36 9.89 12.16 0.34
CA ILE A 36 8.46 12.01 0.11
C ILE A 36 7.86 13.41 -0.05
N LEU A 37 7.27 13.69 -1.20
CA LEU A 37 6.77 15.00 -1.57
C LEU A 37 5.24 15.11 -1.51
N ALA A 38 4.54 13.98 -1.67
CA ALA A 38 3.08 13.86 -1.56
C ALA A 38 2.69 12.39 -1.35
N ARG A 39 1.51 12.15 -0.79
CA ARG A 39 0.80 10.87 -1.00
C ARG A 39 0.06 10.96 -2.32
N LEU A 40 -0.06 9.85 -3.02
CA LEU A 40 -0.77 9.82 -4.30
C LEU A 40 -2.21 9.35 -4.14
N ASN A 41 -2.47 8.48 -3.17
CA ASN A 41 -3.80 7.99 -2.88
C ASN A 41 -3.92 7.38 -1.49
N LEU A 42 -5.16 7.29 -1.03
CA LEU A 42 -5.59 6.44 0.08
C LEU A 42 -6.30 5.21 -0.47
N ALA A 43 -6.20 4.07 0.22
CA ALA A 43 -6.81 2.79 -0.16
C ALA A 43 -6.38 2.28 -1.55
N GLY A 44 -7.19 1.45 -2.20
CA GLY A 44 -6.99 1.02 -3.59
C GLY A 44 -6.27 -0.32 -3.76
N GLN A 45 -6.19 -1.12 -2.69
CA GLN A 45 -5.65 -2.48 -2.75
C GLN A 45 -6.64 -3.48 -2.19
N CYS A 46 -6.47 -4.74 -2.58
CA CYS A 46 -7.23 -5.84 -2.01
C CYS A 46 -6.32 -7.03 -1.71
N ILE A 47 -6.81 -7.89 -0.81
CA ILE A 47 -6.29 -9.23 -0.60
C ILE A 47 -7.25 -10.20 -1.27
N SER A 48 -6.74 -11.02 -2.18
CA SER A 48 -7.51 -12.01 -2.93
C SER A 48 -7.01 -13.41 -2.64
N VAL A 49 -7.92 -14.39 -2.75
CA VAL A 49 -7.72 -15.79 -2.40
C VAL A 49 -8.15 -16.67 -3.57
N GLY A 50 -7.46 -17.78 -3.80
CA GLY A 50 -7.77 -18.72 -4.87
C GLY A 50 -9.09 -19.47 -4.66
N ASN A 51 -9.72 -19.90 -5.75
CA ASN A 51 -11.01 -20.60 -5.72
C ASN A 51 -10.99 -21.96 -4.99
N GLU A 52 -9.82 -22.54 -4.73
CA GLU A 52 -9.73 -23.75 -3.89
C GLU A 52 -10.25 -23.51 -2.46
N TYR A 53 -10.30 -22.25 -2.03
CA TYR A 53 -10.79 -21.81 -0.72
C TYR A 53 -12.15 -21.12 -0.76
N LYS A 54 -12.87 -21.20 -1.90
CA LYS A 54 -14.11 -20.45 -2.12
C LYS A 54 -15.20 -20.76 -1.09
N ASP A 55 -15.31 -22.03 -0.69
CA ASP A 55 -16.31 -22.49 0.28
C ASP A 55 -16.07 -21.95 1.70
N LEU A 56 -14.81 -21.57 2.01
CA LEU A 56 -14.46 -20.94 3.28
C LEU A 56 -14.94 -19.50 3.36
N LYS A 57 -15.19 -18.84 2.21
CA LYS A 57 -15.57 -17.41 2.13
C LYS A 57 -14.70 -16.53 3.01
N VAL A 58 -13.37 -16.76 2.97
CA VAL A 58 -12.40 -16.00 3.76
C VAL A 58 -12.62 -14.50 3.51
N GLY A 59 -12.71 -13.75 4.59
CA GLY A 59 -12.98 -12.30 4.55
C GLY A 59 -11.90 -11.48 5.29
N VAL A 60 -12.34 -10.46 5.98
CA VAL A 60 -11.48 -9.63 6.84
C VAL A 60 -10.82 -10.46 7.95
N ASP A 61 -11.56 -11.42 8.51
CA ASP A 61 -11.01 -12.41 9.45
C ASP A 61 -10.34 -13.57 8.68
N ALA A 62 -9.02 -13.67 8.80
CA ALA A 62 -8.22 -14.73 8.18
C ALA A 62 -8.19 -16.04 9.00
N SER A 63 -8.81 -16.11 10.17
CA SER A 63 -8.71 -17.28 11.04
C SER A 63 -9.23 -18.58 10.40
N GLN A 64 -10.26 -18.49 9.57
CA GLN A 64 -10.78 -19.63 8.81
C GLN A 64 -9.76 -20.16 7.79
N PHE A 65 -8.92 -19.32 7.25
CA PHE A 65 -7.87 -19.70 6.31
C PHE A 65 -6.76 -20.51 6.97
N ARG A 66 -6.50 -20.30 8.27
CA ARG A 66 -5.44 -20.96 9.05
C ARG A 66 -5.53 -22.48 9.00
N THR A 67 -6.72 -23.06 9.21
CA THR A 67 -6.91 -24.51 9.21
C THR A 67 -6.63 -25.11 7.82
N ALA A 68 -7.12 -24.46 6.77
CA ALA A 68 -6.90 -24.92 5.39
C ALA A 68 -5.41 -24.86 5.00
N ILE A 69 -4.71 -23.79 5.36
CA ILE A 69 -3.26 -23.65 5.14
C ILE A 69 -2.49 -24.74 5.88
N ALA A 70 -2.82 -24.99 7.15
CA ALA A 70 -2.15 -26.01 7.95
C ALA A 70 -2.36 -27.41 7.35
N ALA A 71 -3.58 -27.74 6.88
CA ALA A 71 -3.88 -29.00 6.22
C ALA A 71 -3.10 -29.16 4.91
N LYS A 72 -3.03 -28.11 4.08
CA LYS A 72 -2.27 -28.11 2.82
C LYS A 72 -0.78 -28.34 3.06
N ARG A 73 -0.19 -27.66 4.04
CA ARG A 73 1.22 -27.86 4.45
C ARG A 73 1.47 -29.28 4.95
N ALA A 74 0.58 -29.82 5.78
CA ALA A 74 0.67 -31.18 6.32
C ALA A 74 0.65 -32.24 5.20
N SER A 75 0.01 -31.93 4.05
CA SER A 75 0.04 -32.76 2.85
C SER A 75 1.33 -32.65 1.99
N GLY A 76 2.31 -31.86 2.46
CA GLY A 76 3.59 -31.64 1.75
C GLY A 76 3.49 -30.66 0.59
N LYS A 77 2.37 -29.95 0.42
CA LYS A 77 2.20 -28.93 -0.63
C LYS A 77 2.68 -27.56 -0.17
N PRO A 78 3.30 -26.76 -1.06
CA PRO A 78 3.66 -25.39 -0.74
C PRO A 78 2.39 -24.53 -0.52
N VAL A 79 2.49 -23.57 0.37
CA VAL A 79 1.49 -22.52 0.59
C VAL A 79 2.17 -21.16 0.45
N ASN A 80 1.68 -20.35 -0.46
CA ASN A 80 2.33 -19.09 -0.84
C ASN A 80 1.37 -17.90 -0.76
N ALA A 81 1.84 -16.82 -0.13
CA ALA A 81 1.22 -15.50 -0.15
C ALA A 81 2.07 -14.55 -1.00
N ALA A 82 1.51 -14.01 -2.08
CA ALA A 82 2.26 -13.14 -2.97
C ALA A 82 2.07 -11.66 -2.63
N MET A 83 3.15 -10.90 -2.78
CA MET A 83 3.21 -9.45 -2.68
C MET A 83 4.14 -8.91 -3.75
N THR A 84 4.24 -7.58 -3.89
CA THR A 84 5.01 -6.97 -4.99
C THR A 84 6.45 -6.65 -4.61
N PHE A 85 6.69 -6.29 -3.34
CA PHE A 85 8.02 -5.94 -2.86
C PHE A 85 8.12 -6.11 -1.34
N PRO A 86 9.20 -6.73 -0.80
CA PRO A 86 9.41 -6.87 0.64
C PRO A 86 9.50 -5.51 1.33
N GLY A 87 8.85 -5.38 2.48
CA GLY A 87 8.80 -4.12 3.23
C GLY A 87 7.88 -3.05 2.63
N GLY A 88 7.31 -3.30 1.44
CA GLY A 88 6.33 -2.41 0.80
C GLY A 88 4.93 -2.56 1.37
N THR A 89 4.01 -1.71 0.91
CA THR A 89 2.62 -1.69 1.42
C THR A 89 1.92 -3.03 1.27
N HIS A 90 2.02 -3.70 0.12
CA HIS A 90 1.39 -5.00 -0.13
C HIS A 90 1.89 -6.09 0.83
N ASP A 91 3.18 -6.08 1.14
CA ASP A 91 3.79 -7.00 2.10
C ASP A 91 3.28 -6.71 3.52
N MET A 92 3.18 -5.43 3.90
CA MET A 92 2.64 -5.04 5.21
C MET A 92 1.19 -5.47 5.37
N TRP A 93 0.32 -5.23 4.38
CA TRP A 93 -1.09 -5.60 4.44
C TRP A 93 -1.30 -7.10 4.55
N ILE A 94 -0.64 -7.89 3.69
CA ILE A 94 -0.86 -9.33 3.70
C ILE A 94 -0.31 -9.99 4.97
N ARG A 95 0.85 -9.54 5.46
CA ARG A 95 1.42 -10.01 6.72
C ARG A 95 0.55 -9.65 7.91
N TYR A 96 0.05 -8.42 7.97
CA TYR A 96 -0.82 -7.99 9.06
C TYR A 96 -2.12 -8.79 9.08
N TRP A 97 -2.79 -8.92 7.94
CA TRP A 97 -4.02 -9.70 7.81
C TRP A 97 -3.85 -11.17 8.23
N LEU A 98 -2.81 -11.82 7.74
CA LEU A 98 -2.48 -13.20 8.11
C LEU A 98 -2.21 -13.33 9.62
N ALA A 99 -1.37 -12.45 10.17
CA ALA A 99 -0.99 -12.47 11.57
C ALA A 99 -2.17 -12.22 12.51
N ALA A 100 -3.08 -11.31 12.15
CA ALA A 100 -4.32 -11.08 12.90
C ALA A 100 -5.22 -12.31 12.93
N GLY A 101 -5.23 -13.12 11.86
CA GLY A 101 -5.91 -14.42 11.80
C GLY A 101 -5.15 -15.59 12.47
N GLY A 102 -4.02 -15.29 13.12
CA GLY A 102 -3.20 -16.30 13.81
C GLY A 102 -2.31 -17.13 12.88
N ILE A 103 -2.05 -16.64 11.66
CA ILE A 103 -1.15 -17.27 10.69
C ILE A 103 0.17 -16.50 10.71
N ASP A 104 1.26 -17.16 11.08
CA ASP A 104 2.59 -16.53 11.08
C ASP A 104 3.15 -16.48 9.64
N PRO A 105 3.27 -15.28 9.03
CA PRO A 105 3.72 -15.13 7.65
C PRO A 105 5.22 -15.43 7.45
N THR A 106 5.93 -15.80 8.52
CA THR A 106 7.34 -16.21 8.45
C THR A 106 7.52 -17.71 8.64
N ARG A 107 6.51 -18.42 9.16
CA ARG A 107 6.55 -19.85 9.47
C ARG A 107 5.50 -20.66 8.76
N ASP A 108 4.28 -20.14 8.69
CA ASP A 108 3.10 -20.93 8.33
C ASP A 108 2.79 -20.83 6.83
N ILE A 109 3.27 -19.78 6.17
CA ILE A 109 3.08 -19.52 4.74
C ILE A 109 4.33 -18.83 4.20
N SER A 110 4.72 -19.17 2.98
CA SER A 110 5.85 -18.49 2.32
C SER A 110 5.38 -17.20 1.66
N THR A 111 6.06 -16.10 1.93
CA THR A 111 5.83 -14.85 1.18
C THR A 111 6.71 -14.82 -0.06
N ILE A 112 6.10 -14.59 -1.23
CA ILE A 112 6.78 -14.58 -2.52
C ILE A 112 6.56 -13.26 -3.26
N VAL A 113 7.54 -12.85 -4.06
CA VAL A 113 7.46 -11.63 -4.87
C VAL A 113 6.93 -11.96 -6.25
N VAL A 114 5.82 -11.33 -6.64
CA VAL A 114 5.23 -11.47 -7.97
C VAL A 114 4.87 -10.09 -8.51
N PRO A 115 5.29 -9.73 -9.73
CA PRO A 115 4.87 -8.48 -10.36
C PRO A 115 3.34 -8.42 -10.54
N PRO A 116 2.70 -7.24 -10.33
CA PRO A 116 1.24 -7.11 -10.42
C PRO A 116 0.61 -7.71 -11.68
N PRO A 117 1.12 -7.50 -12.90
CA PRO A 117 0.52 -8.07 -14.11
C PRO A 117 0.59 -9.60 -14.20
N GLN A 118 1.40 -10.24 -13.34
CA GLN A 118 1.57 -11.69 -13.32
C GLN A 118 0.75 -12.38 -12.21
N MET A 119 0.10 -11.62 -11.32
CA MET A 119 -0.63 -12.17 -10.17
C MET A 119 -1.73 -13.16 -10.60
N VAL A 120 -2.58 -12.76 -11.53
CA VAL A 120 -3.70 -13.58 -11.99
C VAL A 120 -3.22 -14.87 -12.67
N ALA A 121 -2.21 -14.77 -13.54
CA ALA A 121 -1.65 -15.94 -14.23
C ALA A 121 -1.00 -16.93 -13.25
N ASN A 122 -0.26 -16.44 -12.25
CA ASN A 122 0.35 -17.27 -11.23
C ASN A 122 -0.69 -17.94 -10.31
N MET A 123 -1.77 -17.23 -9.94
CA MET A 123 -2.88 -17.82 -9.21
C MET A 123 -3.56 -18.95 -10.01
N LYS A 124 -3.78 -18.72 -11.30
CA LYS A 124 -4.40 -19.68 -12.22
C LYS A 124 -3.65 -21.01 -12.30
N VAL A 125 -2.33 -20.98 -12.27
CA VAL A 125 -1.49 -22.21 -12.32
C VAL A 125 -1.21 -22.77 -10.92
N GLY A 126 -1.79 -22.23 -9.86
CA GLY A 126 -1.66 -22.73 -8.51
C GLY A 126 -0.33 -22.42 -7.82
N SER A 127 0.42 -21.42 -8.29
CA SER A 127 1.71 -21.03 -7.70
C SER A 127 1.56 -20.28 -6.39
N MET A 128 0.35 -19.80 -6.07
CA MET A 128 0.04 -19.07 -4.85
C MET A 128 -1.38 -19.33 -4.38
N ASP A 129 -1.62 -19.12 -3.09
CA ASP A 129 -2.91 -19.32 -2.41
C ASP A 129 -3.65 -18.00 -2.21
N THR A 130 -2.90 -16.95 -1.96
CA THR A 130 -3.40 -15.58 -1.72
C THR A 130 -2.40 -14.56 -2.20
N PHE A 131 -2.86 -13.36 -2.48
CA PHE A 131 -1.99 -12.24 -2.78
C PHE A 131 -2.60 -10.91 -2.31
N CYS A 132 -1.73 -9.92 -2.08
CA CYS A 132 -2.11 -8.52 -1.93
C CYS A 132 -1.54 -7.71 -3.09
N VAL A 133 -2.41 -6.98 -3.79
CA VAL A 133 -2.00 -6.14 -4.92
C VAL A 133 -3.02 -4.99 -5.13
N CYS A 134 -2.57 -3.93 -5.80
CA CYS A 134 -3.47 -2.86 -6.26
C CYS A 134 -4.45 -3.35 -7.33
N GLU A 135 -5.57 -2.64 -7.47
CA GLU A 135 -6.45 -2.83 -8.63
C GLU A 135 -5.70 -2.45 -9.93
N PRO A 136 -6.04 -3.06 -11.08
CA PRO A 136 -7.25 -3.84 -11.36
C PRO A 136 -7.11 -5.37 -11.24
N TRP A 137 -6.01 -5.87 -10.74
CA TRP A 137 -5.67 -7.30 -10.79
C TRP A 137 -6.60 -8.17 -9.96
N ASN A 138 -7.16 -7.64 -8.87
CA ASN A 138 -8.16 -8.34 -8.07
C ASN A 138 -9.49 -8.47 -8.84
N ARG A 139 -9.94 -7.40 -9.51
CA ARG A 139 -11.14 -7.47 -10.35
C ARG A 139 -10.94 -8.43 -11.52
N GLN A 140 -9.77 -8.39 -12.16
CA GLN A 140 -9.43 -9.32 -13.25
C GLN A 140 -9.46 -10.78 -12.78
N LEU A 141 -8.96 -11.07 -11.57
CA LEU A 141 -9.03 -12.41 -10.98
C LEU A 141 -10.47 -12.93 -10.90
N ILE A 142 -11.38 -12.07 -10.43
CA ILE A 142 -12.81 -12.39 -10.32
C ILE A 142 -13.44 -12.59 -11.69
N ASN A 143 -13.19 -11.67 -12.63
CA ASN A 143 -13.74 -11.73 -13.99
C ASN A 143 -13.29 -12.98 -14.74
N GLN A 144 -12.08 -13.48 -14.47
CA GLN A 144 -11.58 -14.74 -15.04
C GLN A 144 -12.00 -15.99 -14.26
N GLY A 145 -12.76 -15.85 -13.16
CA GLY A 145 -13.25 -16.99 -12.37
C GLY A 145 -12.15 -17.78 -11.65
N ILE A 146 -11.01 -17.16 -11.33
CA ILE A 146 -9.83 -17.83 -10.76
C ILE A 146 -9.80 -17.74 -9.23
N GLY A 147 -10.35 -16.68 -8.67
CA GLY A 147 -10.37 -16.44 -7.25
C GLY A 147 -11.41 -15.38 -6.87
N TYR A 148 -11.34 -14.93 -5.64
CA TYR A 148 -12.22 -13.92 -5.08
C TYR A 148 -11.46 -12.95 -4.17
N THR A 149 -12.01 -11.77 -3.93
CA THR A 149 -11.47 -10.79 -2.99
C THR A 149 -11.93 -11.12 -1.57
N ALA A 150 -10.99 -11.39 -0.66
CA ALA A 150 -11.30 -11.59 0.75
C ALA A 150 -11.67 -10.27 1.42
N ASN A 151 -10.87 -9.24 1.19
CA ASN A 151 -11.12 -7.90 1.72
C ASN A 151 -10.42 -6.83 0.87
N THR A 152 -10.90 -5.60 0.99
CA THR A 152 -10.13 -4.43 0.59
C THR A 152 -9.20 -4.03 1.74
N THR A 153 -8.05 -3.47 1.44
CA THR A 153 -7.13 -3.00 2.49
C THR A 153 -7.70 -1.82 3.28
N GLY A 154 -8.65 -1.07 2.69
CA GLY A 154 -9.44 -0.06 3.39
C GLY A 154 -10.32 -0.63 4.51
N GLU A 155 -10.74 -1.91 4.42
CA GLU A 155 -11.41 -2.61 5.52
C GLU A 155 -10.45 -2.96 6.66
N LEU A 156 -9.15 -3.08 6.39
CA LEU A 156 -8.13 -3.30 7.41
C LEU A 156 -7.76 -2.02 8.15
N TRP A 157 -7.63 -0.94 7.40
CA TRP A 157 -7.38 0.41 7.93
C TRP A 157 -8.05 1.44 7.01
N HIS A 158 -9.13 2.05 7.49
CA HIS A 158 -9.89 3.02 6.71
C HIS A 158 -9.02 4.22 6.32
N ASN A 159 -9.08 4.60 5.03
CA ASN A 159 -8.28 5.71 4.49
C ASN A 159 -6.77 5.57 4.76
N HIS A 160 -6.24 4.35 4.68
CA HIS A 160 -4.80 4.15 4.80
C HIS A 160 -4.02 4.78 3.63
N PRO A 161 -2.80 5.31 3.87
CA PRO A 161 -1.93 5.79 2.80
C PRO A 161 -1.40 4.62 1.97
N GLU A 162 -1.24 4.84 0.65
CA GLU A 162 -0.83 3.74 -0.22
C GLU A 162 0.42 4.08 -1.05
N LYS A 163 0.33 4.98 -2.00
CA LYS A 163 1.46 5.38 -2.85
C LYS A 163 1.97 6.75 -2.46
N ALA A 164 3.26 6.97 -2.70
CA ALA A 164 3.90 8.26 -2.55
C ALA A 164 4.45 8.74 -3.89
N PHE A 165 4.45 10.05 -4.08
CA PHE A 165 5.33 10.73 -4.99
C PHE A 165 6.62 11.03 -4.24
N ALA A 166 7.70 10.39 -4.66
CA ALA A 166 8.99 10.54 -4.01
C ALA A 166 10.09 10.77 -5.05
N MET A 167 11.11 11.53 -4.66
CA MET A 167 12.25 11.85 -5.50
C MET A 167 13.55 11.73 -4.73
N ARG A 168 14.66 11.58 -5.44
CA ARG A 168 15.99 11.63 -4.84
C ARG A 168 16.22 13.00 -4.21
N ALA A 169 16.76 13.01 -3.01
CA ALA A 169 17.02 14.24 -2.27
C ALA A 169 17.95 15.21 -3.01
N ASP A 170 19.05 14.68 -3.59
CA ASP A 170 20.01 15.49 -4.35
C ASP A 170 19.39 16.19 -5.57
N TYR A 171 18.42 15.52 -6.25
CA TYR A 171 17.70 16.16 -7.35
C TYR A 171 16.80 17.29 -6.84
N VAL A 172 16.04 17.04 -5.79
CA VAL A 172 15.11 18.02 -5.19
C VAL A 172 15.87 19.25 -4.73
N ASP A 173 16.97 19.06 -4.01
CA ASP A 173 17.77 20.14 -3.47
C ASP A 173 18.44 20.99 -4.58
N ALA A 174 18.84 20.34 -5.68
CA ALA A 174 19.43 21.02 -6.83
C ALA A 174 18.39 21.70 -7.76
N ASN A 175 17.11 21.27 -7.70
CA ASN A 175 16.07 21.71 -8.65
C ASN A 175 14.77 22.13 -7.92
N PRO A 176 14.80 23.10 -7.00
CA PRO A 176 13.62 23.44 -6.18
C PRO A 176 12.43 23.92 -7.00
N ASN A 177 12.65 24.70 -8.06
CA ASN A 177 11.55 25.20 -8.90
C ASN A 177 10.88 24.07 -9.71
N ALA A 178 11.67 23.14 -10.26
CA ALA A 178 11.13 21.97 -10.98
C ALA A 178 10.38 21.06 -10.02
N THR A 179 10.90 20.86 -8.81
CA THR A 179 10.23 20.07 -7.75
C THR A 179 8.88 20.68 -7.39
N GLN A 180 8.80 21.98 -7.15
CA GLN A 180 7.54 22.66 -6.86
C GLN A 180 6.54 22.56 -8.02
N ALA A 181 7.00 22.68 -9.26
CA ALA A 181 6.14 22.50 -10.43
C ALA A 181 5.59 21.08 -10.52
N LEU A 182 6.42 20.06 -10.24
CA LEU A 182 5.99 18.66 -10.23
C LEU A 182 4.98 18.34 -9.12
N ILE A 183 5.20 18.86 -7.90
CA ILE A 183 4.25 18.68 -6.80
C ILE A 183 2.88 19.28 -7.17
N LYS A 184 2.87 20.50 -7.71
CA LYS A 184 1.63 21.17 -8.16
C LYS A 184 0.92 20.37 -9.26
N ALA A 185 1.64 19.89 -10.26
CA ALA A 185 1.08 19.07 -11.32
C ALA A 185 0.47 17.75 -10.78
N VAL A 186 1.11 17.13 -9.80
CA VAL A 186 0.56 15.94 -9.11
C VAL A 186 -0.72 16.28 -8.35
N MET A 187 -0.77 17.39 -7.61
CA MET A 187 -1.96 17.84 -6.90
C MET A 187 -3.13 18.09 -7.87
N GLU A 188 -2.89 18.81 -8.97
CA GLU A 188 -3.93 19.04 -9.99
C GLU A 188 -4.45 17.74 -10.60
N ALA A 189 -3.55 16.78 -10.89
CA ALA A 189 -3.94 15.46 -11.36
C ALA A 189 -4.77 14.68 -10.32
N GLN A 190 -4.44 14.81 -9.04
CA GLN A 190 -5.19 14.17 -7.95
C GLN A 190 -6.59 14.78 -7.81
N MET A 191 -6.72 16.10 -7.91
CA MET A 191 -8.03 16.79 -7.94
C MET A 191 -8.87 16.32 -9.14
N PHE A 192 -8.26 16.19 -10.31
CA PHE A 192 -8.91 15.66 -11.50
C PHE A 192 -9.40 14.22 -11.30
N CYS A 193 -8.56 13.35 -10.75
CA CYS A 193 -8.92 11.95 -10.48
C CYS A 193 -9.98 11.79 -9.39
N GLU A 194 -10.06 12.72 -8.44
CA GLU A 194 -11.05 12.69 -7.35
C GLU A 194 -12.46 12.99 -7.84
N ASP A 195 -12.60 13.82 -8.88
CA ASP A 195 -13.91 14.18 -9.42
C ASP A 195 -14.62 12.95 -10.01
N PRO A 196 -15.80 12.59 -9.50
CA PRO A 196 -16.57 11.47 -10.02
C PRO A 196 -16.86 11.55 -11.52
N ALA A 197 -16.99 12.76 -12.09
CA ALA A 197 -17.23 12.97 -13.51
C ALA A 197 -16.06 12.50 -14.39
N ASN A 198 -14.85 12.47 -13.86
CA ASN A 198 -13.63 12.11 -14.60
C ASN A 198 -13.24 10.63 -14.47
N ARG A 199 -13.86 9.87 -13.57
CA ARG A 199 -13.45 8.48 -13.24
C ARG A 199 -13.42 7.56 -14.44
N GLU A 200 -14.39 7.68 -15.33
CA GLU A 200 -14.42 6.87 -16.55
C GLU A 200 -13.29 7.25 -17.52
N GLU A 201 -13.00 8.54 -17.66
CA GLU A 201 -11.86 9.00 -18.46
C GLU A 201 -10.52 8.50 -17.88
N VAL A 202 -10.34 8.61 -16.56
CA VAL A 202 -9.16 8.09 -15.86
C VAL A 202 -9.01 6.58 -16.09
N ALA A 203 -10.12 5.81 -15.99
CA ALA A 203 -10.11 4.37 -16.28
C ALA A 203 -9.68 4.08 -17.74
N ARG A 204 -10.18 4.85 -18.72
CA ARG A 204 -9.77 4.73 -20.12
C ARG A 204 -8.30 5.07 -20.35
N ILE A 205 -7.77 6.07 -19.63
CA ILE A 205 -6.35 6.42 -19.68
C ILE A 205 -5.53 5.25 -19.13
N CYS A 206 -5.88 4.74 -17.94
CA CYS A 206 -5.18 3.64 -17.29
C CYS A 206 -5.19 2.35 -18.13
N ALA A 207 -6.29 2.05 -18.84
CA ALA A 207 -6.41 0.86 -19.68
C ALA A 207 -5.43 0.83 -20.87
N LYS A 208 -4.90 1.98 -21.29
CA LYS A 208 -4.01 2.07 -22.45
C LYS A 208 -2.73 1.23 -22.24
N ARG A 209 -2.25 0.61 -23.35
CA ARG A 209 -1.07 -0.25 -23.38
C ARG A 209 0.19 0.37 -22.74
N ARG A 210 0.34 1.68 -22.87
CA ARG A 210 1.52 2.39 -22.31
C ARG A 210 1.47 2.59 -20.80
N TRP A 211 0.34 2.29 -20.15
CA TRP A 211 0.12 2.44 -18.72
C TRP A 211 -0.08 1.09 -18.05
N ILE A 212 -1.29 0.78 -17.58
CA ILE A 212 -1.57 -0.48 -16.87
C ILE A 212 -1.73 -1.65 -17.85
N ASN A 213 -2.27 -1.38 -19.06
CA ASN A 213 -2.52 -2.40 -20.09
C ASN A 213 -3.43 -3.53 -19.58
N ALA A 214 -4.52 -3.15 -18.93
CA ALA A 214 -5.59 -4.06 -18.50
C ALA A 214 -6.90 -3.69 -19.17
N PRO A 215 -7.85 -4.63 -19.33
CA PRO A 215 -9.17 -4.35 -19.85
C PRO A 215 -9.88 -3.22 -19.09
N PHE A 216 -10.59 -2.35 -19.81
CA PHE A 216 -11.31 -1.24 -19.19
C PHE A 216 -12.36 -1.71 -18.17
N GLU A 217 -13.02 -2.80 -18.44
CA GLU A 217 -14.02 -3.44 -17.57
C GLU A 217 -13.45 -3.97 -16.27
N ASP A 218 -12.15 -4.29 -16.23
CA ASP A 218 -11.46 -4.67 -14.99
C ASP A 218 -11.13 -3.46 -14.10
N ILE A 219 -11.14 -2.25 -14.66
CA ILE A 219 -10.72 -1.01 -14.00
C ILE A 219 -11.91 -0.19 -13.52
N VAL A 220 -12.92 0.01 -14.39
CA VAL A 220 -13.91 1.08 -14.23
C VAL A 220 -14.79 0.94 -13.00
N ASP A 221 -15.25 -0.26 -12.66
CA ASP A 221 -16.13 -0.47 -11.50
C ASP A 221 -15.42 -0.08 -10.20
N ARG A 222 -14.18 -0.54 -10.03
CA ARG A 222 -13.37 -0.20 -8.85
C ARG A 222 -13.12 1.31 -8.72
N MET A 223 -12.95 2.00 -9.84
CA MET A 223 -12.80 3.45 -9.84
C MET A 223 -14.09 4.17 -9.48
N ARG A 224 -15.25 3.61 -9.85
CA ARG A 224 -16.56 4.13 -9.44
C ARG A 224 -16.87 3.86 -7.95
N GLY A 225 -16.14 2.94 -7.33
CA GLY A 225 -16.38 2.50 -5.96
C GLY A 225 -17.27 1.27 -5.86
N ASP A 226 -17.46 0.55 -6.97
CA ASP A 226 -18.31 -0.64 -7.02
C ASP A 226 -17.44 -1.89 -6.86
N PHE A 227 -17.66 -2.61 -5.76
CA PHE A 227 -16.85 -3.75 -5.35
C PHE A 227 -17.67 -5.02 -5.34
N ASP A 228 -17.55 -5.82 -6.40
CA ASP A 228 -17.91 -7.24 -6.37
C ASP A 228 -16.73 -8.03 -5.82
N TYR A 229 -16.96 -8.79 -4.76
CA TYR A 229 -15.94 -9.60 -4.09
C TYR A 229 -15.82 -11.01 -4.68
N GLY A 230 -16.68 -11.38 -5.63
CA GLY A 230 -16.68 -12.72 -6.24
C GLY A 230 -17.26 -13.84 -5.34
N THR A 231 -17.86 -13.48 -4.22
CA THR A 231 -18.49 -14.39 -3.24
C THR A 231 -20.00 -14.21 -3.12
N GLY A 232 -20.59 -13.37 -3.97
CA GLY A 232 -21.96 -12.87 -3.85
C GLY A 232 -22.07 -11.60 -3.00
N ARG A 233 -20.99 -11.15 -2.36
CA ARG A 233 -20.92 -9.84 -1.71
C ARG A 233 -20.63 -8.79 -2.77
N VAL A 234 -21.53 -7.81 -2.90
CA VAL A 234 -21.36 -6.62 -3.75
C VAL A 234 -21.60 -5.38 -2.91
N VAL A 235 -20.74 -4.39 -3.03
CA VAL A 235 -20.84 -3.09 -2.34
C VAL A 235 -20.74 -2.00 -3.38
N GLU A 236 -21.82 -1.25 -3.58
CA GLU A 236 -21.85 -0.08 -4.45
C GLU A 236 -21.47 1.18 -3.66
N ASN A 237 -20.82 2.14 -4.31
CA ASN A 237 -20.34 3.38 -3.67
C ASN A 237 -19.57 3.12 -2.37
N SER A 238 -18.68 2.15 -2.39
CA SER A 238 -17.93 1.71 -1.22
C SER A 238 -17.20 2.86 -0.54
N PRO A 239 -17.26 2.98 0.79
CA PRO A 239 -16.43 3.93 1.54
C PRO A 239 -14.93 3.58 1.45
N GLN A 240 -14.59 2.37 0.97
CA GLN A 240 -13.22 1.89 0.81
C GLN A 240 -12.67 2.13 -0.60
N GLN A 241 -13.37 2.90 -1.43
CA GLN A 241 -12.87 3.30 -2.74
C GLN A 241 -11.60 4.15 -2.61
N MET A 242 -10.78 4.12 -3.64
CA MET A 242 -9.58 4.94 -3.71
C MET A 242 -9.91 6.43 -3.64
N ARG A 243 -9.17 7.17 -2.81
CA ARG A 243 -9.22 8.62 -2.69
C ARG A 243 -7.93 9.22 -3.19
N TYR A 244 -8.03 10.29 -3.93
CA TYR A 244 -6.87 10.99 -4.49
C TYR A 244 -6.63 12.35 -3.85
N TRP A 245 -7.71 13.05 -3.47
CA TRP A 245 -7.67 14.40 -2.89
C TRP A 245 -8.47 14.54 -1.61
N LYS A 246 -9.74 14.08 -1.61
CA LYS A 246 -10.60 14.11 -0.42
C LYS A 246 -9.95 13.39 0.76
N ASP A 247 -10.39 13.73 1.95
CA ASP A 247 -9.89 13.16 3.21
C ASP A 247 -8.37 13.39 3.38
N GLN A 248 -7.86 14.48 2.83
CA GLN A 248 -6.45 14.88 2.88
C GLN A 248 -5.52 13.83 2.23
N ALA A 249 -6.01 13.14 1.20
CA ALA A 249 -5.32 12.01 0.58
C ALA A 249 -3.94 12.37 0.01
N SER A 250 -3.74 13.61 -0.44
CA SER A 250 -2.47 14.07 -0.99
C SER A 250 -1.43 14.42 0.07
N TYR A 251 -1.87 14.77 1.29
CA TYR A 251 -0.97 15.25 2.33
C TYR A 251 -0.12 14.12 2.93
N PRO A 252 1.22 14.29 2.98
CA PRO A 252 2.10 13.26 3.48
C PRO A 252 2.25 13.31 5.00
N PHE A 253 1.23 12.89 5.76
CA PHE A 253 1.31 12.80 7.22
C PHE A 253 2.52 11.97 7.67
N GLN A 254 3.38 12.52 8.52
CA GLN A 254 4.50 11.80 9.12
C GLN A 254 4.06 10.65 10.01
N SER A 255 2.90 10.76 10.66
CA SER A 255 2.31 9.68 11.45
C SER A 255 2.08 8.38 10.66
N HIS A 256 1.82 8.49 9.36
CA HIS A 256 1.68 7.35 8.47
C HIS A 256 3.02 6.64 8.25
N ASP A 257 4.09 7.40 8.07
CA ASP A 257 5.44 6.81 7.92
C ASP A 257 5.88 6.12 9.21
N LEU A 258 5.54 6.68 10.38
CA LEU A 258 5.83 6.03 11.67
C LEU A 258 5.17 4.66 11.78
N TRP A 259 3.94 4.49 11.29
CA TRP A 259 3.30 3.17 11.28
C TRP A 259 4.04 2.18 10.37
N PHE A 260 4.39 2.59 9.16
CA PHE A 260 5.15 1.73 8.23
C PHE A 260 6.54 1.38 8.75
N LEU A 261 7.24 2.31 9.38
CA LEU A 261 8.53 2.04 10.02
C LEU A 261 8.36 1.04 11.16
N THR A 262 7.29 1.17 11.96
CA THR A 262 6.97 0.23 13.05
C THR A 262 6.69 -1.18 12.50
N GLU A 263 5.91 -1.31 11.43
CA GLU A 263 5.67 -2.60 10.79
C GLU A 263 6.94 -3.17 10.14
N ASN A 264 7.84 -2.33 9.61
CA ASN A 264 9.13 -2.78 9.10
C ASN A 264 10.05 -3.30 10.23
N ILE A 265 9.98 -2.71 11.42
CA ILE A 265 10.62 -3.27 12.61
C ILE A 265 9.95 -4.58 13.03
N ARG A 266 8.61 -4.65 13.04
CA ARG A 266 7.85 -5.86 13.37
C ARG A 266 8.31 -7.07 12.56
N TRP A 267 8.58 -6.89 11.28
CA TRP A 267 8.94 -7.97 10.37
C TRP A 267 10.46 -8.12 10.17
N GLY A 268 11.27 -7.35 10.92
CA GLY A 268 12.73 -7.46 10.93
C GLY A 268 13.41 -6.88 9.68
N TYR A 269 12.75 -6.02 8.93
CA TYR A 269 13.37 -5.25 7.84
C TYR A 269 14.20 -4.08 8.38
N LEU A 270 13.80 -3.53 9.52
CA LEU A 270 14.55 -2.53 10.28
C LEU A 270 14.90 -3.09 11.67
N PRO A 271 16.01 -2.67 12.27
CA PRO A 271 16.37 -3.08 13.62
C PRO A 271 15.43 -2.46 14.67
N LYS A 272 15.33 -3.10 15.86
CA LYS A 272 14.42 -2.69 16.93
C LYS A 272 14.73 -1.29 17.47
N ASP A 273 15.99 -0.91 17.46
CA ASP A 273 16.51 0.38 17.96
C ASP A 273 16.52 1.49 16.89
N PHE A 274 15.88 1.26 15.73
CA PHE A 274 15.78 2.27 14.69
C PHE A 274 15.00 3.50 15.20
N ASP A 275 15.66 4.65 15.22
CA ASP A 275 15.06 5.90 15.71
C ASP A 275 14.11 6.49 14.69
N MET A 276 12.89 5.97 14.66
CA MET A 276 11.84 6.37 13.70
C MET A 276 11.49 7.85 13.80
N LYS A 277 11.42 8.40 15.03
CA LYS A 277 11.02 9.80 15.23
C LYS A 277 12.06 10.79 14.72
N ALA A 278 13.34 10.49 14.93
CA ALA A 278 14.43 11.31 14.39
C ALA A 278 14.60 11.11 12.87
N TRP A 279 14.10 9.99 12.33
CA TRP A 279 14.24 9.63 10.92
C TRP A 279 13.18 10.24 10.03
N VAL A 280 11.89 10.18 10.43
CA VAL A 280 10.77 10.51 9.56
C VAL A 280 10.86 11.93 8.96
N GLY A 281 11.27 12.91 9.75
CA GLY A 281 11.43 14.30 9.29
C GLY A 281 12.58 14.52 8.31
N LYS A 282 13.47 13.53 8.12
CA LYS A 282 14.57 13.63 7.13
C LYS A 282 14.10 13.19 5.73
N VAL A 283 13.08 12.35 5.66
CA VAL A 283 12.55 11.78 4.40
C VAL A 283 11.25 12.45 3.99
N ASN A 284 10.36 12.72 4.93
CA ASN A 284 9.08 13.34 4.64
C ASN A 284 9.21 14.86 4.56
N ARG A 285 8.88 15.42 3.39
CA ARG A 285 8.99 16.84 3.08
C ARG A 285 7.61 17.48 2.92
N GLU A 286 6.79 17.37 3.96
CA GLU A 286 5.48 18.05 4.02
C GLU A 286 5.59 19.58 3.88
N ASP A 287 6.73 20.16 4.22
CA ASP A 287 7.01 21.57 4.03
C ASP A 287 6.94 21.98 2.54
N LEU A 288 7.49 21.16 1.65
CA LEU A 288 7.43 21.38 0.20
C LEU A 288 6.02 21.19 -0.35
N TRP A 289 5.28 20.21 0.20
CA TRP A 289 3.87 20.03 -0.13
C TRP A 289 3.04 21.26 0.27
N ARG A 290 3.22 21.76 1.50
CA ARG A 290 2.52 22.95 2.01
C ARG A 290 2.79 24.19 1.15
N GLN A 291 4.04 24.38 0.71
CA GLN A 291 4.39 25.47 -0.19
C GLN A 291 3.64 25.35 -1.51
N ALA A 292 3.67 24.18 -2.15
CA ALA A 292 2.97 23.92 -3.41
C ALA A 292 1.44 24.13 -3.29
N ALA A 293 0.85 23.68 -2.19
CA ALA A 293 -0.58 23.87 -1.91
C ALA A 293 -0.95 25.35 -1.81
N LYS A 294 -0.16 26.16 -1.10
CA LYS A 294 -0.34 27.61 -1.03
C LYS A 294 -0.23 28.28 -2.39
N ASP A 295 0.78 27.90 -3.18
CA ASP A 295 1.02 28.47 -4.50
C ASP A 295 -0.10 28.13 -5.50
N LEU A 296 -0.76 26.99 -5.33
CA LEU A 296 -1.96 26.58 -6.07
C LEU A 296 -3.25 27.25 -5.59
N GLY A 297 -3.22 27.93 -4.45
CA GLY A 297 -4.41 28.50 -3.84
C GLY A 297 -5.35 27.46 -3.21
N VAL A 298 -4.80 26.33 -2.74
CA VAL A 298 -5.56 25.34 -1.98
C VAL A 298 -6.12 26.01 -0.73
N ALA A 299 -7.41 25.78 -0.45
CA ALA A 299 -8.08 26.38 0.71
C ALA A 299 -7.34 26.01 2.01
N ALA A 300 -7.20 26.96 2.92
CA ALA A 300 -6.50 26.74 4.18
C ALA A 300 -7.13 25.62 5.02
N SER A 301 -8.44 25.39 4.89
CA SER A 301 -9.16 24.27 5.50
C SER A 301 -8.72 22.90 5.03
N ASP A 302 -8.17 22.81 3.80
CA ASP A 302 -7.75 21.56 3.18
C ASP A 302 -6.25 21.28 3.41
N ILE A 303 -5.54 22.22 4.01
CA ILE A 303 -4.14 22.08 4.41
C ILE A 303 -4.10 21.65 5.89
N PRO A 304 -3.71 20.39 6.20
CA PRO A 304 -3.65 19.94 7.59
C PRO A 304 -2.74 20.82 8.46
N ALA A 305 -3.17 21.14 9.67
CA ALA A 305 -2.38 21.92 10.61
C ALA A 305 -1.27 21.07 11.29
N SER A 306 -1.47 19.76 11.37
CA SER A 306 -0.59 18.82 12.06
C SER A 306 0.19 17.93 11.09
N THR A 307 1.36 17.47 11.52
CA THR A 307 2.15 16.41 10.87
C THR A 307 1.57 15.02 11.13
N SER A 308 0.65 14.92 12.08
CA SER A 308 0.00 13.68 12.52
C SER A 308 -1.50 13.73 12.25
N ARG A 309 -2.04 12.61 11.76
CA ARG A 309 -3.48 12.39 11.66
C ARG A 309 -4.09 11.91 13.00
N GLY A 310 -3.26 11.65 14.00
CA GLY A 310 -3.67 11.20 15.33
C GLY A 310 -3.71 9.69 15.47
N LEU A 311 -4.56 9.21 16.40
CA LEU A 311 -4.72 7.78 16.66
C LEU A 311 -5.38 7.08 15.48
N GLU A 312 -4.86 5.91 15.12
CA GLU A 312 -5.41 5.06 14.07
C GLU A 312 -5.91 3.74 14.67
N THR A 313 -7.13 3.37 14.29
CA THR A 313 -7.74 2.10 14.75
C THR A 313 -7.88 1.15 13.58
N PHE A 314 -7.46 -0.10 13.78
CA PHE A 314 -7.47 -1.14 12.75
C PHE A 314 -8.63 -2.12 12.95
N PHE A 315 -8.87 -2.95 11.94
CA PHE A 315 -9.97 -3.91 11.88
C PHE A 315 -10.01 -4.93 13.04
N ASP A 316 -8.85 -5.22 13.63
CA ASP A 316 -8.68 -6.16 14.76
C ASP A 316 -8.75 -5.46 16.14
N GLY A 317 -9.16 -4.19 16.16
CA GLY A 317 -9.25 -3.38 17.37
C GLY A 317 -7.92 -2.87 17.92
N LYS A 318 -6.81 -3.11 17.23
CA LYS A 318 -5.52 -2.52 17.58
C LYS A 318 -5.52 -1.02 17.29
N VAL A 319 -4.83 -0.27 18.15
CA VAL A 319 -4.70 1.17 18.02
C VAL A 319 -3.23 1.52 17.85
N PHE A 320 -2.93 2.33 16.86
CA PHE A 320 -1.61 2.92 16.66
C PHE A 320 -1.62 4.37 17.17
N ASP A 321 -0.75 4.64 18.12
CA ASP A 321 -0.47 5.99 18.61
C ASP A 321 0.88 6.44 18.05
N PRO A 322 0.92 7.48 17.18
CA PRO A 322 2.16 8.02 16.64
C PRO A 322 3.13 8.56 17.72
N GLU A 323 2.59 8.94 18.88
CA GLU A 323 3.41 9.38 20.01
C GLU A 323 4.10 8.22 20.72
N ASN A 324 3.52 7.01 20.66
CA ASN A 324 4.07 5.81 21.27
C ASN A 324 4.01 4.58 20.35
N PRO A 325 4.73 4.59 19.20
CA PRO A 325 4.67 3.50 18.21
C PRO A 325 5.03 2.13 18.75
N MET A 326 5.95 2.08 19.74
CA MET A 326 6.41 0.82 20.31
C MET A 326 5.36 0.14 21.17
N ALA A 327 4.43 0.88 21.79
CA ALA A 327 3.30 0.27 22.50
C ALA A 327 2.38 -0.53 21.57
N TYR A 328 2.16 -0.04 20.33
CA TYR A 328 1.47 -0.79 19.31
C TYR A 328 2.23 -2.08 18.95
N LEU A 329 3.53 -2.00 18.67
CA LEU A 329 4.37 -3.14 18.36
C LEU A 329 4.33 -4.20 19.46
N ASP A 330 4.42 -3.77 20.73
CA ASP A 330 4.39 -4.66 21.89
C ASP A 330 3.03 -5.37 22.04
N SER A 331 1.95 -4.74 21.64
CA SER A 331 0.58 -5.31 21.67
C SER A 331 0.36 -6.45 20.68
N LEU A 332 1.23 -6.61 19.69
CA LEU A 332 1.08 -7.59 18.62
C LEU A 332 1.68 -8.94 19.02
N ALA A 333 0.89 -10.03 18.84
CA ALA A 333 1.29 -11.37 19.24
C ALA A 333 2.33 -11.99 18.28
N ILE A 334 2.14 -11.81 16.97
CA ILE A 334 3.01 -12.39 15.93
C ILE A 334 3.92 -11.29 15.37
N LYS A 335 5.21 -11.48 15.54
CA LYS A 335 6.25 -10.54 15.12
C LYS A 335 7.62 -11.23 15.03
N THR A 336 8.49 -10.69 14.17
CA THR A 336 9.87 -11.16 13.96
C THR A 336 10.81 -9.97 14.13
N VAL A 337 10.92 -9.49 15.36
CA VAL A 337 11.79 -8.34 15.68
C VAL A 337 13.25 -8.81 15.75
N ARG A 338 14.13 -8.12 15.03
CA ARG A 338 15.59 -8.33 15.15
C ARG A 338 16.16 -7.40 16.22
N GLY A 339 16.92 -8.00 17.13
CA GLY A 339 17.68 -7.26 18.14
C GLY A 339 18.87 -6.51 17.58
#